data_6697a14c364d53517cc83f3c632ea08b
#
_entry.id   6697a14c364d53517cc83f3c632ea08b
#
_cell.length_a   1.000
_cell.length_b   1.000
_cell.length_c   1.000
_cell.angle_alpha   90.00
_cell.angle_beta   90.00
_cell.angle_gamma   90.00
#
_symmetry.space_group_name_H-M   'P 1'
#
loop_
_entity.id
_entity.type
_entity.pdbx_description
1 polymer ?
#
loop_
_entity_poly.entity_id
_entity_poly.type
_entity_poly.pdbx_seq_one_letter_code
_entity_poly.pdbx_strand_id
1 'polypeptide(L)'
;MERFGYTPAASLSVPVIPGLTIASIPLSQLDDVRRMNRDIFSEERVINSFEKEDLMILEARLDGEPVGFKVGYRESKKVFYSAKGGVVADQRRNGIALALLDDMMRRVEEKGYHVFAFDTFPNLHPGMTILAMENGFRLVKADYNAVYKEFRLRFERRTQAPF
;
A
#
# COMPACT_ATOMS: atom_id res chain seq x y z
N MET A 1 18.64 -11.79 19.43
CA MET A 1 17.58 -11.76 20.46
C MET A 1 16.32 -11.16 19.85
N GLU A 2 15.29 -11.95 19.78
CA GLU A 2 13.99 -11.48 19.34
C GLU A 2 13.42 -10.56 20.41
N ARG A 3 13.41 -9.29 20.15
CA ARG A 3 12.71 -8.36 21.05
C ARG A 3 11.24 -8.38 20.67
N PHE A 4 10.40 -8.83 21.58
CA PHE A 4 8.95 -8.80 21.45
C PHE A 4 8.37 -9.64 20.32
N GLY A 5 8.97 -10.78 20.00
CA GLY A 5 8.44 -11.69 18.99
C GLY A 5 8.39 -11.10 17.58
N TYR A 6 9.32 -10.20 17.25
CA TYR A 6 9.39 -9.60 15.93
C TYR A 6 10.07 -10.55 14.94
N THR A 7 9.33 -11.57 14.55
CA THR A 7 9.78 -12.48 13.49
C THR A 7 9.35 -11.92 12.14
N PRO A 8 10.20 -12.02 11.10
CA PRO A 8 9.75 -11.68 9.76
C PRO A 8 8.50 -12.49 9.41
N ALA A 9 7.43 -11.81 9.03
CA ALA A 9 6.21 -12.49 8.66
C ALA A 9 6.42 -13.32 7.38
N ALA A 10 5.74 -14.44 7.27
CA ALA A 10 5.72 -15.23 6.04
C ALA A 10 5.18 -14.41 4.87
N SER A 11 5.47 -14.82 3.64
CA SER A 11 4.89 -14.22 2.44
C SER A 11 3.36 -14.20 2.54
N LEU A 12 2.73 -13.16 1.98
CA LEU A 12 1.28 -13.05 1.97
C LEU A 12 0.67 -14.15 1.12
N SER A 13 -0.42 -14.73 1.62
CA SER A 13 -1.19 -15.70 0.85
C SER A 13 -2.22 -14.95 -0.01
N VAL A 14 -1.86 -14.72 -1.28
CA VAL A 14 -2.70 -13.99 -2.23
C VAL A 14 -3.41 -14.98 -3.14
N PRO A 15 -4.75 -14.94 -3.21
CA PRO A 15 -5.45 -15.79 -4.16
C PRO A 15 -5.10 -15.39 -5.60
N VAL A 16 -5.06 -16.37 -6.50
CA VAL A 16 -4.88 -16.11 -7.93
C VAL A 16 -6.16 -15.46 -8.46
N ILE A 17 -6.02 -14.31 -9.10
CA ILE A 17 -7.14 -13.60 -9.71
C ILE A 17 -6.94 -13.66 -11.23
N PRO A 18 -7.74 -14.46 -11.95
CA PRO A 18 -7.61 -14.57 -13.41
C PRO A 18 -7.78 -13.21 -14.09
N GLY A 19 -6.91 -12.90 -15.04
CA GLY A 19 -6.95 -11.65 -15.79
C GLY A 19 -6.37 -10.45 -15.09
N LEU A 20 -5.91 -10.57 -13.83
CA LEU A 20 -5.29 -9.47 -13.10
C LEU A 20 -3.82 -9.33 -13.50
N THR A 21 -3.44 -8.10 -13.85
CA THR A 21 -2.04 -7.69 -14.05
C THR A 21 -1.71 -6.51 -13.17
N ILE A 22 -0.50 -6.48 -12.61
CA ILE A 22 0.00 -5.34 -11.84
C ILE A 22 1.33 -4.92 -12.44
N ALA A 23 1.45 -3.65 -12.78
CA ALA A 23 2.64 -3.08 -13.39
C ALA A 23 3.08 -1.81 -12.66
N SER A 24 4.39 -1.62 -12.61
CA SER A 24 4.97 -0.33 -12.23
C SER A 24 4.90 0.61 -13.43
N ILE A 25 4.34 1.79 -13.23
CA ILE A 25 4.16 2.78 -14.30
C ILE A 25 4.98 4.04 -14.03
N PRO A 26 5.45 4.73 -15.09
CA PRO A 26 6.16 6.01 -14.93
C PRO A 26 5.19 7.15 -14.67
N LEU A 27 5.72 8.28 -14.18
CA LEU A 27 4.97 9.52 -13.96
C LEU A 27 4.24 10.03 -15.21
N SER A 28 4.75 9.72 -16.40
CA SER A 28 4.13 10.11 -17.66
C SER A 28 2.84 9.36 -17.99
N GLN A 29 2.48 8.32 -17.22
CA GLN A 29 1.32 7.47 -17.47
C GLN A 29 0.33 7.46 -16.29
N LEU A 30 0.08 8.62 -15.70
CA LEU A 30 -0.76 8.74 -14.50
C LEU A 30 -2.25 8.94 -14.77
N ASP A 31 -2.70 9.03 -16.01
CA ASP A 31 -4.08 9.41 -16.33
C ASP A 31 -5.12 8.49 -15.67
N ASP A 32 -4.91 7.18 -15.76
CA ASP A 32 -5.82 6.20 -15.16
C ASP A 32 -5.76 6.23 -13.63
N VAL A 33 -4.57 6.41 -13.05
CA VAL A 33 -4.40 6.54 -11.59
C VAL A 33 -5.11 7.80 -11.08
N ARG A 34 -4.98 8.92 -11.79
CA ARG A 34 -5.67 10.17 -11.41
C ARG A 34 -7.19 10.02 -11.48
N ARG A 35 -7.68 9.35 -12.51
CA ARG A 35 -9.12 9.08 -12.62
C ARG A 35 -9.60 8.18 -11.48
N MET A 36 -8.93 7.08 -11.21
CA MET A 36 -9.28 6.20 -10.09
C MET A 36 -9.21 6.93 -8.75
N ASN A 37 -8.21 7.78 -8.56
CA ASN A 37 -8.08 8.57 -7.34
C ASN A 37 -9.28 9.49 -7.12
N ARG A 38 -9.75 10.18 -8.16
CA ARG A 38 -10.96 11.00 -8.08
C ARG A 38 -12.19 10.15 -7.76
N ASP A 39 -12.33 9.02 -8.44
CA ASP A 39 -13.50 8.14 -8.27
C ASP A 39 -13.56 7.50 -6.87
N ILE A 40 -12.41 7.12 -6.33
CA ILE A 40 -12.32 6.42 -5.04
C ILE A 40 -12.35 7.40 -3.87
N PHE A 41 -11.59 8.50 -3.95
CA PHE A 41 -11.33 9.39 -2.82
C PHE A 41 -11.98 10.77 -2.96
N SER A 42 -12.54 11.10 -4.11
CA SER A 42 -13.05 12.46 -4.41
C SER A 42 -11.98 13.54 -4.25
N GLU A 43 -10.75 13.22 -4.61
CA GLU A 43 -9.58 14.09 -4.49
C GLU A 43 -8.84 14.17 -5.82
N GLU A 44 -8.34 15.36 -6.16
CA GLU A 44 -7.44 15.54 -7.30
C GLU A 44 -6.01 15.10 -6.97
N ARG A 45 -5.57 15.37 -5.77
CA ARG A 45 -4.21 15.06 -5.33
C ARG A 45 -4.07 13.58 -5.00
N VAL A 46 -3.18 12.90 -5.70
CA VAL A 46 -2.84 11.50 -5.41
C VAL A 46 -2.01 11.44 -4.13
N ILE A 47 -0.87 12.11 -4.10
CA ILE A 47 -0.02 12.29 -2.91
C ILE A 47 0.50 13.73 -2.85
N ASN A 48 1.09 14.12 -1.72
CA ASN A 48 1.55 15.49 -1.49
C ASN A 48 2.63 15.94 -2.48
N SER A 49 3.53 15.05 -2.85
CA SER A 49 4.59 15.33 -3.82
C SER A 49 5.06 14.05 -4.48
N PHE A 50 5.29 14.10 -5.79
CA PHE A 50 5.95 13.02 -6.52
C PHE A 50 7.48 13.16 -6.52
N GLU A 51 8.02 14.21 -5.92
CA GLU A 51 9.46 14.41 -5.76
C GLU A 51 9.95 13.65 -4.52
N LYS A 52 9.94 12.32 -4.62
CA LYS A 52 10.35 11.41 -3.56
C LYS A 52 11.37 10.43 -4.10
N GLU A 53 12.30 10.02 -3.23
CA GLU A 53 13.23 8.95 -3.58
C GLU A 53 12.51 7.61 -3.73
N ASP A 54 12.93 6.83 -4.71
CA ASP A 54 12.36 5.50 -5.00
C ASP A 54 10.84 5.51 -5.17
N LEU A 55 10.30 6.54 -5.78
CA LEU A 55 8.87 6.60 -6.07
C LEU A 55 8.44 5.38 -6.88
N MET A 56 7.44 4.69 -6.39
CA MET A 56 6.85 3.51 -7.02
C MET A 56 5.36 3.72 -7.20
N ILE A 57 4.89 3.57 -8.43
CA ILE A 57 3.47 3.66 -8.75
C ILE A 57 3.05 2.36 -9.41
N LEU A 58 2.16 1.63 -8.78
CA LEU A 58 1.61 0.38 -9.30
C LEU A 58 0.18 0.61 -9.79
N GLU A 59 -0.13 0.01 -10.92
CA GLU A 59 -1.46 0.01 -11.50
C GLU A 59 -1.92 -1.42 -11.69
N ALA A 60 -3.10 -1.74 -11.17
CA ALA A 60 -3.75 -3.03 -11.36
C ALA A 60 -4.79 -2.93 -12.47
N ARG A 61 -4.75 -3.89 -13.41
CA ARG A 61 -5.74 -4.04 -14.47
C ARG A 61 -6.37 -5.41 -14.40
N LEU A 62 -7.68 -5.46 -14.56
CA LEU A 62 -8.43 -6.70 -14.67
C LEU A 62 -8.98 -6.78 -16.09
N ASP A 63 -8.54 -7.79 -16.86
CA ASP A 63 -8.87 -7.92 -18.28
C ASP A 63 -8.63 -6.64 -19.08
N GLY A 64 -7.53 -5.95 -18.78
CA GLY A 64 -7.12 -4.71 -19.42
C GLY A 64 -7.72 -3.43 -18.86
N GLU A 65 -8.71 -3.51 -17.98
CA GLU A 65 -9.35 -2.34 -17.38
C GLU A 65 -8.68 -1.93 -16.07
N PRO A 66 -8.36 -0.64 -15.85
CA PRO A 66 -7.81 -0.18 -14.60
C PRO A 66 -8.78 -0.38 -13.45
N VAL A 67 -8.35 -1.09 -12.40
CA VAL A 67 -9.19 -1.42 -11.25
C VAL A 67 -8.62 -0.99 -9.91
N GLY A 68 -7.35 -0.65 -9.87
CA GLY A 68 -6.71 -0.23 -8.63
C GLY A 68 -5.32 0.37 -8.85
N PHE A 69 -4.81 1.01 -7.82
CA PHE A 69 -3.47 1.58 -7.83
C PHE A 69 -2.86 1.59 -6.43
N LYS A 70 -1.55 1.76 -6.38
CA LYS A 70 -0.80 1.92 -5.13
C LYS A 70 0.42 2.78 -5.38
N VAL A 71 0.68 3.73 -4.48
CA VAL A 71 1.81 4.66 -4.58
C VAL A 71 2.62 4.59 -3.30
N GLY A 72 3.92 4.44 -3.42
CA GLY A 72 4.82 4.45 -2.29
C GLY A 72 6.17 5.05 -2.64
N TYR A 73 6.97 5.31 -1.62
CA TYR A 73 8.30 5.89 -1.77
C TYR A 73 9.16 5.60 -0.55
N ARG A 74 10.44 5.88 -0.68
CA ARG A 74 11.39 5.77 0.43
C ARG A 74 11.06 6.80 1.50
N GLU A 75 10.83 6.35 2.73
CA GLU A 75 10.69 7.21 3.90
C GLU A 75 12.04 7.44 4.58
N SER A 76 12.83 6.38 4.68
CA SER A 76 14.19 6.40 5.22
C SER A 76 15.04 5.31 4.58
N LYS A 77 16.31 5.23 4.96
CA LYS A 77 17.24 4.23 4.42
C LYS A 77 16.72 2.79 4.52
N LYS A 78 15.96 2.47 5.56
CA LYS A 78 15.46 1.10 5.83
C LYS A 78 13.96 0.94 5.64
N VAL A 79 13.22 2.03 5.50
CA VAL A 79 11.76 2.02 5.50
C VAL A 79 11.21 2.52 4.18
N PHE A 80 10.39 1.70 3.55
CA PHE A 80 9.57 2.09 2.42
C PHE A 80 8.14 2.36 2.89
N TYR A 81 7.58 3.47 2.46
CA TYR A 81 6.27 3.96 2.89
C TYR A 81 5.25 3.87 1.75
N SER A 82 4.17 3.16 2.00
CA SER A 82 3.02 3.13 1.10
C SER A 82 2.11 4.30 1.44
N ALA A 83 2.07 5.28 0.56
CA ALA A 83 1.42 6.56 0.83
C ALA A 83 -0.07 6.56 0.51
N LYS A 84 -0.48 5.84 -0.53
CA LYS A 84 -1.88 5.78 -0.96
C LYS A 84 -2.11 4.57 -1.83
N GLY A 85 -3.34 4.07 -1.80
CA GLY A 85 -3.78 3.02 -2.67
C GLY A 85 -5.29 2.87 -2.60
N GLY A 86 -5.88 2.29 -3.62
CA GLY A 86 -7.31 2.05 -3.65
C GLY A 86 -7.71 1.12 -4.77
N VAL A 87 -8.91 0.58 -4.64
CA VAL A 87 -9.57 -0.29 -5.61
C VAL A 87 -10.92 0.32 -5.94
N VAL A 88 -11.29 0.33 -7.21
CA VAL A 88 -12.59 0.85 -7.65
C VAL A 88 -13.74 0.10 -6.97
N ALA A 89 -14.85 0.80 -6.71
CA ALA A 89 -15.89 0.31 -5.81
C ALA A 89 -16.50 -1.04 -6.22
N ASP A 90 -16.72 -1.25 -7.51
CA ASP A 90 -17.31 -2.50 -8.03
C ASP A 90 -16.37 -3.69 -8.06
N GLN A 91 -15.08 -3.48 -7.79
CA GLN A 91 -14.05 -4.53 -7.74
C GLN A 91 -13.50 -4.77 -6.33
N ARG A 92 -14.10 -4.17 -5.31
CA ARG A 92 -13.71 -4.39 -3.92
C ARG A 92 -14.09 -5.80 -3.46
N ARG A 93 -13.39 -6.29 -2.41
CA ARG A 93 -13.57 -7.62 -1.81
C ARG A 93 -13.22 -8.79 -2.73
N ASN A 94 -12.49 -8.53 -3.82
CA ASN A 94 -12.03 -9.56 -4.75
C ASN A 94 -10.54 -9.90 -4.57
N GLY A 95 -9.89 -9.36 -3.53
CA GLY A 95 -8.48 -9.62 -3.24
C GLY A 95 -7.49 -8.72 -3.99
N ILE A 96 -7.95 -7.72 -4.74
CA ILE A 96 -7.08 -6.83 -5.53
C ILE A 96 -6.21 -5.96 -4.64
N ALA A 97 -6.77 -5.42 -3.54
CA ALA A 97 -5.99 -4.64 -2.58
C ALA A 97 -4.84 -5.46 -1.98
N LEU A 98 -5.10 -6.71 -1.62
CA LEU A 98 -4.07 -7.63 -1.12
C LEU A 98 -3.03 -7.96 -2.18
N ALA A 99 -3.45 -8.15 -3.43
CA ALA A 99 -2.53 -8.39 -4.55
C ALA A 99 -1.61 -7.19 -4.79
N LEU A 100 -2.13 -5.98 -4.73
CA LEU A 100 -1.33 -4.75 -4.84
C LEU A 100 -0.34 -4.62 -3.67
N LEU A 101 -0.78 -4.90 -2.46
CA LEU A 101 0.08 -4.89 -1.28
C LEU A 101 1.22 -5.90 -1.41
N ASP A 102 0.91 -7.14 -1.78
CA ASP A 102 1.90 -8.20 -1.97
C ASP A 102 2.91 -7.84 -3.06
N ASP A 103 2.44 -7.35 -4.19
CA ASP A 103 3.30 -6.95 -5.32
C ASP A 103 4.26 -5.82 -4.90
N MET A 104 3.75 -4.79 -4.23
CA MET A 104 4.61 -3.69 -3.74
C MET A 104 5.62 -4.20 -2.71
N MET A 105 5.21 -5.04 -1.78
CA MET A 105 6.12 -5.61 -0.78
C MET A 105 7.25 -6.43 -1.40
N ARG A 106 6.93 -7.26 -2.41
CA ARG A 106 7.97 -8.03 -3.12
C ARG A 106 8.98 -7.13 -3.81
N ARG A 107 8.52 -6.06 -4.46
CA ARG A 107 9.40 -5.08 -5.11
C ARG A 107 10.27 -4.33 -4.08
N VAL A 108 9.70 -4.01 -2.95
CA VAL A 108 10.38 -3.33 -1.83
C VAL A 108 11.47 -4.23 -1.23
N GLU A 109 11.19 -5.51 -1.05
CA GLU A 109 12.16 -6.51 -0.61
C GLU A 109 13.34 -6.63 -1.58
N GLU A 110 13.06 -6.70 -2.88
CA GLU A 110 14.07 -6.76 -3.92
C GLU A 110 14.99 -5.54 -3.93
N LYS A 111 14.45 -4.37 -3.54
CA LYS A 111 15.22 -3.13 -3.39
C LYS A 111 16.06 -3.08 -2.10
N GLY A 112 15.87 -4.03 -1.19
CA GLY A 112 16.65 -4.15 0.05
C GLY A 112 16.11 -3.38 1.24
N TYR A 113 14.89 -2.87 1.18
CA TYR A 113 14.26 -2.24 2.36
C TYR A 113 13.87 -3.29 3.39
N HIS A 114 14.06 -2.97 4.67
CA HIS A 114 13.81 -3.90 5.78
C HIS A 114 12.43 -3.77 6.38
N VAL A 115 11.77 -2.62 6.19
CA VAL A 115 10.45 -2.34 6.76
C VAL A 115 9.55 -1.73 5.72
N PHE A 116 8.34 -2.22 5.66
CA PHE A 116 7.24 -1.68 4.88
C PHE A 116 6.23 -1.04 5.84
N ALA A 117 5.87 0.22 5.61
CA ALA A 117 5.01 0.98 6.49
C ALA A 117 3.86 1.65 5.75
N PHE A 118 2.73 1.83 6.41
CA PHE A 118 1.66 2.68 5.94
C PHE A 118 0.83 3.22 7.10
N ASP A 119 0.13 4.32 6.85
CA ASP A 119 -0.84 4.90 7.75
C ASP A 119 -2.26 4.66 7.23
N THR A 120 -3.21 4.53 8.14
CA THR A 120 -4.63 4.44 7.79
C THR A 120 -5.49 5.14 8.83
N PHE A 121 -6.67 5.57 8.40
CA PHE A 121 -7.70 6.15 9.26
C PHE A 121 -8.77 5.09 9.50
N PRO A 122 -8.75 4.38 10.65
CA PRO A 122 -9.61 3.21 10.84
C PRO A 122 -11.11 3.52 10.82
N ASN A 123 -11.50 4.72 11.22
CA ASN A 123 -12.90 5.12 11.19
C ASN A 123 -13.40 5.47 9.78
N LEU A 124 -12.48 5.84 8.87
CA LEU A 124 -12.83 6.14 7.48
C LEU A 124 -12.64 4.94 6.56
N HIS A 125 -11.60 4.14 6.82
CA HIS A 125 -11.20 3.01 5.99
C HIS A 125 -10.92 1.76 6.83
N PRO A 126 -11.94 1.19 7.49
CA PRO A 126 -11.74 0.04 8.39
C PRO A 126 -11.15 -1.18 7.68
N GLY A 127 -11.41 -1.35 6.40
CA GLY A 127 -10.89 -2.46 5.61
C GLY A 127 -9.36 -2.54 5.59
N MET A 128 -8.67 -1.41 5.55
CA MET A 128 -7.19 -1.38 5.58
C MET A 128 -6.63 -1.78 6.94
N THR A 129 -7.31 -1.43 8.01
CA THR A 129 -6.94 -1.86 9.37
C THR A 129 -7.07 -3.37 9.52
N ILE A 130 -8.19 -3.93 9.06
CA ILE A 130 -8.44 -5.38 9.10
C ILE A 130 -7.40 -6.12 8.26
N LEU A 131 -7.14 -5.65 7.04
CA LEU A 131 -6.15 -6.22 6.14
C LEU A 131 -4.75 -6.22 6.77
N ALA A 132 -4.35 -5.14 7.42
CA ALA A 132 -3.08 -5.04 8.12
C ALA A 132 -2.96 -6.07 9.24
N MET A 133 -3.98 -6.15 10.09
CA MET A 133 -4.00 -7.07 11.24
C MET A 133 -4.00 -8.52 10.80
N GLU A 134 -4.71 -8.86 9.74
CA GLU A 134 -4.77 -10.23 9.20
C GLU A 134 -3.49 -10.65 8.49
N ASN A 135 -2.66 -9.70 8.04
CA ASN A 135 -1.48 -9.97 7.21
C ASN A 135 -0.16 -9.67 7.92
N GLY A 136 -0.14 -9.75 9.24
CA GLY A 136 1.10 -9.71 10.03
C GLY A 136 1.70 -8.32 10.20
N PHE A 137 0.96 -7.26 9.92
CA PHE A 137 1.39 -5.91 10.26
C PHE A 137 1.22 -5.64 11.74
N ARG A 138 2.13 -4.86 12.30
CA ARG A 138 2.08 -4.43 13.69
C ARG A 138 1.65 -2.99 13.77
N LEU A 139 0.74 -2.70 14.68
CA LEU A 139 0.39 -1.33 15.04
C LEU A 139 1.53 -0.75 15.88
N VAL A 140 2.18 0.30 15.37
CA VAL A 140 3.34 0.90 16.02
C VAL A 140 3.09 2.32 16.51
N LYS A 141 2.05 2.97 16.00
CA LYS A 141 1.70 4.34 16.42
C LYS A 141 0.22 4.59 16.19
N ALA A 142 -0.38 5.33 17.11
CA ALA A 142 -1.73 5.87 16.98
C ALA A 142 -1.71 7.34 17.40
N ASP A 143 -2.24 8.22 16.56
CA ASP A 143 -2.35 9.64 16.85
C ASP A 143 -3.63 10.24 16.27
N TYR A 144 -3.93 11.46 16.68
CA TYR A 144 -5.05 12.22 16.14
C TYR A 144 -4.54 13.19 15.06
N ASN A 145 -5.16 13.12 13.88
CA ASN A 145 -4.84 14.02 12.78
C ASN A 145 -5.82 15.21 12.77
N ALA A 146 -5.30 16.41 13.02
CA ALA A 146 -6.11 17.62 13.12
C ALA A 146 -6.68 18.08 11.77
N VAL A 147 -6.03 17.75 10.66
CA VAL A 147 -6.50 18.12 9.31
C VAL A 147 -7.75 17.32 8.94
N TYR A 148 -7.69 16.00 9.11
CA TYR A 148 -8.82 15.11 8.83
C TYR A 148 -9.79 14.98 10.01
N LYS A 149 -9.41 15.48 11.19
CA LYS A 149 -10.17 15.35 12.43
C LYS A 149 -10.52 13.89 12.75
N GLU A 150 -9.54 13.02 12.58
CA GLU A 150 -9.68 11.58 12.75
C GLU A 150 -8.42 10.97 13.37
N PHE A 151 -8.60 9.84 14.05
CA PHE A 151 -7.48 9.03 14.51
C PHE A 151 -6.80 8.34 13.32
N ARG A 152 -5.47 8.31 13.37
CA ARG A 152 -4.62 7.67 12.38
C ARG A 152 -3.79 6.60 13.05
N LEU A 153 -3.70 5.43 12.41
CA LEU A 153 -2.88 4.31 12.84
C LEU A 153 -1.72 4.12 11.87
N ARG A 154 -0.53 3.88 12.42
CA ARG A 154 0.62 3.46 11.60
C ARG A 154 0.88 1.98 11.83
N PHE A 155 0.96 1.26 10.73
CA PHE A 155 1.30 -0.15 10.68
C PHE A 155 2.66 -0.35 10.01
N GLU A 156 3.42 -1.32 10.52
CA GLU A 156 4.70 -1.72 9.94
C GLU A 156 4.81 -3.23 9.87
N ARG A 157 5.50 -3.70 8.83
CA ARG A 157 5.84 -5.11 8.68
C ARG A 157 7.27 -5.24 8.21
N ARG A 158 8.02 -6.17 8.81
CA ARG A 158 9.36 -6.49 8.34
C ARG A 158 9.29 -7.26 7.03
N THR A 159 10.21 -6.93 6.13
CA THR A 159 10.38 -7.63 4.87
C THR A 159 11.28 -8.86 5.06
N GLN A 160 11.43 -9.65 4.00
CA GLN A 160 12.37 -10.78 3.96
C GLN A 160 13.79 -10.35 3.59
N ALA A 161 14.02 -9.05 3.32
CA ALA A 161 15.34 -8.56 2.94
C ALA A 161 16.36 -8.78 4.07
N PRO A 162 17.55 -9.31 3.80
CA PRO A 162 18.58 -9.50 4.80
C PRO A 162 19.12 -8.16 5.31
N PHE A 163 19.51 -8.14 6.57
CA PHE A 163 20.17 -6.98 7.15
C PHE A 163 21.62 -6.86 6.70
#